data_00fb69ceb69b9f86f20c40a3747672bd
#
_entry.id   00fb69ceb69b9f86f20c40a3747672bd
#
_cell.length_a   1.000
_cell.length_b   1.000
_cell.length_c   1.000
_cell.angle_alpha   90.00
_cell.angle_beta   90.00
_cell.angle_gamma   90.00
#
_symmetry.space_group_name_H-M   'P 1'
#
loop_
_entity.id
_entity.type
_entity.pdbx_description
1 polymer ?
#
loop_
_entity_poly.entity_id
_entity_poly.type
_entity_poly.pdbx_seq_one_letter_code
_entity_poly.pdbx_strand_id
1 'polypeptide(L)'
;MLLALDKPYGVLSQFTPEPGSRWRTLAALGLPPRVYPIGRLDADSEGLLLLSDEPALNQRLLNPSHGHRREYWVQVERIPTDAALAHLAAGIALGDHHTLPCRARRLDPAPEIPPRDPPIRVRLTVPDCWLAL
;
A
#
# COMPACT_ATOMS: atom_id res chain seq x y z
N MET A 1 15.85 -9.15 14.29
CA MET A 1 14.40 -9.55 14.31
C MET A 1 13.71 -8.94 13.08
N LEU A 2 12.93 -9.71 12.36
CA LEU A 2 12.11 -9.23 11.24
C LEU A 2 10.63 -9.53 11.54
N LEU A 3 9.78 -8.52 11.44
CA LEU A 3 8.34 -8.61 11.68
C LEU A 3 7.58 -8.26 10.41
N ALA A 4 6.48 -8.94 10.19
CA ALA A 4 5.47 -8.60 9.19
C ALA A 4 4.22 -8.10 9.93
N LEU A 5 3.84 -6.87 9.67
CA LEU A 5 2.66 -6.23 10.22
C LEU A 5 1.62 -6.07 9.10
N ASP A 6 0.41 -6.52 9.34
CA ASP A 6 -0.75 -6.06 8.58
C ASP A 6 -1.12 -4.67 9.13
N LYS A 7 -0.57 -3.61 8.48
CA LYS A 7 -0.76 -2.24 8.94
C LYS A 7 -2.22 -1.82 8.76
N PRO A 8 -2.92 -1.46 9.83
CA PRO A 8 -4.31 -1.04 9.71
C PRO A 8 -4.45 0.34 9.10
N TYR A 9 -5.65 0.64 8.58
CA TYR A 9 -6.06 1.98 8.19
C TYR A 9 -5.90 2.98 9.34
N GLY A 10 -5.54 4.20 9.01
CA GLY A 10 -5.45 5.29 9.97
C GLY A 10 -4.19 5.28 10.84
N VAL A 11 -3.17 4.55 10.43
CA VAL A 11 -1.88 4.46 11.15
C VAL A 11 -0.73 4.90 10.25
N LEU A 12 0.03 5.88 10.71
CA LEU A 12 1.27 6.33 10.09
C LEU A 12 2.36 5.25 10.22
N SER A 13 3.17 5.07 9.19
CA SER A 13 4.31 4.15 9.19
C SER A 13 5.51 4.71 9.96
N GLN A 14 5.26 5.22 11.17
CA GLN A 14 6.27 5.79 12.06
C GLN A 14 5.80 5.74 13.51
N PHE A 15 6.75 5.84 14.46
CA PHE A 15 6.46 5.85 15.89
C PHE A 15 6.20 7.24 16.45
N THR A 16 6.78 8.27 15.84
CA THR A 16 6.62 9.67 16.27
C THR A 16 5.39 10.29 15.63
N PRO A 17 4.50 10.93 16.39
CA PRO A 17 3.36 11.64 15.83
C PRO A 17 3.80 12.84 14.99
N GLU A 18 3.02 13.14 13.95
CA GLU A 18 3.17 14.37 13.18
C GLU A 18 2.34 15.49 13.82
N PRO A 19 2.90 16.69 13.99
CA PRO A 19 2.16 17.82 14.53
C PRO A 19 0.90 18.11 13.72
N GLY A 20 -0.25 18.21 14.40
CA GLY A 20 -1.53 18.46 13.75
C GLY A 20 -2.16 17.27 13.01
N SER A 21 -1.50 16.13 12.98
CA SER A 21 -2.05 14.91 12.37
C SER A 21 -3.13 14.28 13.25
N ARG A 22 -4.21 13.85 12.62
CA ARG A 22 -5.26 13.04 13.27
C ARG A 22 -4.93 11.55 13.32
N TRP A 23 -3.90 11.13 12.61
CA TRP A 23 -3.55 9.72 12.46
C TRP A 23 -2.81 9.18 13.67
N ARG A 24 -3.12 7.95 14.04
CA ARG A 24 -2.33 7.21 15.04
C ARG A 24 -0.95 6.85 14.47
N THR A 25 -0.04 6.42 15.31
CA THR A 25 1.29 5.93 14.91
C THR A 25 1.46 4.46 15.26
N LEU A 26 2.55 3.87 14.80
CA LEU A 26 2.92 2.49 15.15
C LEU A 26 3.08 2.28 16.67
N ALA A 27 3.34 3.35 17.44
CA ALA A 27 3.43 3.27 18.90
C ALA A 27 2.15 2.75 19.56
N ALA A 28 0.98 2.94 18.91
CA ALA A 28 -0.30 2.48 19.43
C ALA A 28 -0.54 0.97 19.25
N LEU A 29 0.35 0.25 18.56
CA LEU A 29 0.14 -1.16 18.18
C LEU A 29 0.83 -2.16 19.10
N GLY A 30 1.53 -1.71 20.16
CA GLY A 30 2.20 -2.61 21.11
C GLY A 30 3.33 -3.44 20.49
N LEU A 31 4.03 -2.89 19.50
CA LEU A 31 5.12 -3.57 18.81
C LEU A 31 6.35 -3.72 19.73
N PRO A 32 7.22 -4.73 19.49
CA PRO A 32 8.46 -4.89 20.23
C PRO A 32 9.32 -3.63 20.18
N PRO A 33 10.13 -3.37 21.23
CA PRO A 33 11.03 -2.21 21.25
C PRO A 33 12.13 -2.33 20.17
N ARG A 34 12.62 -1.18 19.73
CA ARG A 34 13.76 -1.05 18.81
C ARG A 34 13.54 -1.63 17.41
N VAL A 35 12.31 -1.93 17.00
CA VAL A 35 11.98 -2.24 15.62
C VAL A 35 11.57 -0.96 14.87
N TYR A 36 11.97 -0.86 13.62
CA TYR A 36 11.68 0.29 12.75
C TYR A 36 11.09 -0.19 11.44
N PRO A 37 10.17 0.57 10.84
CA PRO A 37 9.55 0.18 9.57
C PRO A 37 10.55 0.19 8.42
N ILE A 38 10.45 -0.82 7.57
CA ILE A 38 11.19 -0.93 6.31
C ILE A 38 10.29 -0.39 5.21
N GLY A 39 10.51 0.87 4.84
CA GLY A 39 9.64 1.59 3.93
C GLY A 39 8.41 2.19 4.61
N ARG A 40 7.46 2.61 3.80
CA ARG A 40 6.26 3.31 4.27
C ARG A 40 5.05 2.90 3.46
N LEU A 41 3.92 2.78 4.15
CA LEU A 41 2.57 2.87 3.59
C LEU A 41 1.94 4.17 4.08
N ASP A 42 1.11 4.78 3.26
CA ASP A 42 0.34 5.95 3.66
C ASP A 42 -0.61 5.61 4.82
N ALA A 43 -1.05 6.62 5.57
CA ALA A 43 -1.90 6.39 6.73
C ALA A 43 -3.24 5.74 6.38
N ASP A 44 -3.77 6.03 5.19
CA ASP A 44 -5.01 5.48 4.64
C ASP A 44 -4.80 4.18 3.83
N SER A 45 -3.57 3.74 3.65
CA SER A 45 -3.24 2.44 3.05
C SER A 45 -3.13 1.35 4.12
N GLU A 46 -3.47 0.13 3.74
CA GLU A 46 -3.50 -1.05 4.61
C GLU A 46 -2.60 -2.15 4.04
N GLY A 47 -2.18 -3.08 4.88
CA GLY A 47 -1.49 -4.30 4.46
C GLY A 47 -0.04 -4.38 4.92
N LEU A 48 0.76 -5.15 4.19
CA LEU A 48 2.09 -5.57 4.62
C LEU A 48 3.06 -4.41 4.82
N LEU A 49 3.45 -4.20 6.06
CA LEU A 49 4.58 -3.37 6.46
C LEU A 49 5.61 -4.23 7.20
N LEU A 50 6.82 -4.28 6.68
CA LEU A 50 7.92 -4.95 7.37
C LEU A 50 8.56 -4.02 8.39
N LEU A 51 8.95 -4.57 9.55
CA LEU A 51 9.71 -3.85 10.56
C LEU A 51 10.91 -4.70 11.01
N SER A 52 12.00 -4.05 11.34
CA SER A 52 13.19 -4.75 11.84
C SER A 52 14.02 -3.87 12.78
N ASP A 53 14.80 -4.53 13.63
CA ASP A 53 15.89 -3.95 14.42
C ASP A 53 17.25 -4.00 13.69
N GLU A 54 17.26 -4.51 12.43
CA GLU A 54 18.46 -4.64 11.61
C GLU A 54 18.49 -3.57 10.50
N PRO A 55 19.29 -2.49 10.65
CA PRO A 55 19.34 -1.40 9.65
C PRO A 55 19.74 -1.85 8.25
N ALA A 56 20.55 -2.91 8.13
CA ALA A 56 20.99 -3.45 6.84
C ALA A 56 19.83 -3.95 5.98
N LEU A 57 18.72 -4.42 6.59
CA LEU A 57 17.54 -4.87 5.87
C LEU A 57 16.83 -3.71 5.15
N ASN A 58 16.89 -2.52 5.70
CA ASN A 58 16.31 -1.32 5.07
C ASN A 58 16.93 -1.07 3.70
N GLN A 59 18.25 -1.01 3.64
CA GLN A 59 18.96 -0.83 2.38
C GLN A 59 18.73 -2.00 1.42
N ARG A 60 18.78 -3.23 1.93
CA ARG A 60 18.62 -4.44 1.13
C ARG A 60 17.23 -4.55 0.49
N LEU A 61 16.17 -4.18 1.23
CA LEU A 61 14.79 -4.33 0.77
C LEU A 61 14.23 -3.10 0.05
N LEU A 62 14.78 -1.91 0.30
CA LEU A 62 14.28 -0.68 -0.33
C LEU A 62 15.09 -0.23 -1.54
N ASN A 63 16.32 -0.69 -1.69
CA ASN A 63 17.14 -0.29 -2.82
C ASN A 63 16.52 -0.78 -4.14
N PRO A 64 16.19 0.12 -5.08
CA PRO A 64 15.58 -0.22 -6.35
C PRO A 64 16.40 -1.20 -7.19
N SER A 65 17.74 -1.21 -7.02
CA SER A 65 18.63 -2.13 -7.75
C SER A 65 18.40 -3.61 -7.43
N HIS A 66 17.77 -3.91 -6.29
CA HIS A 66 17.45 -5.28 -5.90
C HIS A 66 16.13 -5.79 -6.48
N GLY A 67 15.33 -4.92 -7.09
CA GLY A 67 14.16 -5.30 -7.88
C GLY A 67 13.07 -6.07 -7.12
N HIS A 68 12.88 -5.80 -5.82
CA HIS A 68 11.81 -6.43 -5.06
C HIS A 68 10.44 -6.03 -5.58
N ARG A 69 9.61 -7.01 -5.90
CA ARG A 69 8.24 -6.77 -6.35
C ARG A 69 7.36 -6.31 -5.20
N ARG A 70 6.46 -5.36 -5.50
CA ARG A 70 5.39 -4.92 -4.63
C ARG A 70 4.10 -5.03 -5.41
N GLU A 71 3.08 -5.62 -4.81
CA GLU A 71 1.74 -5.70 -5.39
C GLU A 71 0.78 -4.87 -4.54
N TYR A 72 0.02 -4.02 -5.19
CA TYR A 72 -1.00 -3.19 -4.57
C TYR A 72 -2.37 -3.57 -5.10
N TRP A 73 -3.31 -3.77 -4.21
CA TRP A 73 -4.71 -3.94 -4.56
C TRP A 73 -5.42 -2.61 -4.44
N VAL A 74 -5.98 -2.15 -5.53
CA VAL A 74 -6.59 -0.81 -5.64
C VAL A 74 -8.03 -0.95 -6.09
N GLN A 75 -8.94 -0.40 -5.30
CA GLN A 75 -10.34 -0.26 -5.69
C GLN A 75 -10.50 0.97 -6.57
N VAL A 76 -11.04 0.79 -7.76
CA VAL A 76 -11.30 1.85 -8.72
C VAL A 76 -12.77 1.90 -9.09
N GLU A 77 -13.26 3.10 -9.40
CA GLU A 77 -14.61 3.30 -9.94
C GLU A 77 -14.62 2.91 -11.42
N ARG A 78 -15.68 2.24 -11.84
CA ARG A 78 -15.88 1.65 -13.16
C ARG A 78 -14.95 0.47 -13.43
N ILE A 79 -15.28 -0.30 -14.46
CA ILE A 79 -14.49 -1.46 -14.87
C ILE A 79 -13.55 -1.01 -16.00
N PRO A 80 -12.23 -0.98 -15.78
CA PRO A 80 -11.29 -0.60 -16.82
C PRO A 80 -11.35 -1.57 -18.00
N THR A 81 -11.19 -1.05 -19.22
CA THR A 81 -11.01 -1.87 -20.42
C THR A 81 -9.63 -2.51 -20.44
N ASP A 82 -9.46 -3.56 -21.24
CA ASP A 82 -8.14 -4.19 -21.41
C ASP A 82 -7.13 -3.22 -22.02
N ALA A 83 -7.58 -2.32 -22.92
CA ALA A 83 -6.74 -1.25 -23.46
C ALA A 83 -6.26 -0.27 -22.37
N ALA A 84 -7.15 0.11 -21.43
CA ALA A 84 -6.78 0.97 -20.31
C ALA A 84 -5.75 0.28 -19.38
N LEU A 85 -5.92 -1.00 -19.10
CA LEU A 85 -4.96 -1.78 -18.31
C LEU A 85 -3.63 -1.92 -19.02
N ALA A 86 -3.62 -2.17 -20.32
CA ALA A 86 -2.39 -2.23 -21.12
C ALA A 86 -1.65 -0.89 -21.13
N HIS A 87 -2.38 0.22 -21.24
CA HIS A 87 -1.81 1.57 -21.17
C HIS A 87 -1.18 1.84 -19.79
N LEU A 88 -1.88 1.49 -18.70
CA LEU A 88 -1.37 1.61 -17.34
C LEU A 88 -0.11 0.77 -17.15
N ALA A 89 -0.12 -0.47 -17.63
CA ALA A 89 1.00 -1.40 -17.52
C ALA A 89 2.26 -0.94 -18.28
N ALA A 90 2.08 -0.23 -19.40
CA ALA A 90 3.20 0.32 -20.18
C ALA A 90 3.89 1.51 -19.50
N GLY A 91 3.25 2.10 -18.50
CA GLY A 91 3.68 3.32 -17.82
C GLY A 91 2.90 4.54 -18.30
N ILE A 92 2.60 5.41 -17.37
CA ILE A 92 1.80 6.63 -17.60
C ILE A 92 2.52 7.87 -17.07
N ALA A 93 2.19 9.02 -17.64
CA ALA A 93 2.63 10.30 -17.12
C ALA A 93 1.78 10.69 -15.89
N LEU A 94 2.44 11.02 -14.79
CA LEU A 94 1.86 11.55 -13.57
C LEU A 94 2.54 12.89 -13.25
N GLY A 95 1.93 13.98 -13.64
CA GLY A 95 2.55 15.30 -13.53
C GLY A 95 3.83 15.37 -14.35
N ASP A 96 4.94 15.63 -13.70
CA ASP A 96 6.28 15.72 -14.27
C ASP A 96 7.05 14.37 -14.28
N HIS A 97 6.43 13.31 -13.77
CA HIS A 97 7.02 11.97 -13.71
C HIS A 97 6.34 11.01 -14.70
N HIS A 98 7.09 10.03 -15.16
CA HIS A 98 6.57 8.89 -15.90
C HIS A 98 6.78 7.62 -15.08
N THR A 99 5.72 6.83 -14.90
CA THR A 99 5.82 5.59 -14.15
C THR A 99 6.59 4.52 -14.95
N LEU A 100 7.29 3.67 -14.22
CA LEU A 100 7.89 2.47 -14.83
C LEU A 100 6.80 1.48 -15.25
N PRO A 101 7.08 0.60 -16.23
CA PRO A 101 6.18 -0.48 -16.56
C PRO A 101 5.86 -1.35 -15.35
N CYS A 102 4.61 -1.80 -15.25
CA CYS A 102 4.14 -2.67 -14.18
C CYS A 102 3.26 -3.79 -14.75
N ARG A 103 2.81 -4.68 -13.88
CA ARG A 103 1.72 -5.60 -14.19
C ARG A 103 0.42 -4.97 -13.68
N ALA A 104 -0.58 -4.92 -14.55
CA ALA A 104 -1.90 -4.42 -14.20
C ALA A 104 -2.94 -5.47 -14.61
N ARG A 105 -3.75 -5.93 -13.64
CA ARG A 105 -4.81 -6.90 -13.89
C ARG A 105 -6.02 -6.63 -13.00
N ARG A 106 -7.20 -6.99 -13.50
CA ARG A 106 -8.40 -7.05 -12.66
C ARG A 106 -8.31 -8.22 -11.71
N LEU A 107 -8.81 -8.02 -10.49
CA LEU A 107 -9.05 -9.09 -9.53
C LEU A 107 -10.49 -9.57 -9.69
N ASP A 108 -10.66 -10.77 -10.24
CA ASP A 108 -11.95 -11.40 -10.43
C ASP A 108 -11.85 -12.87 -10.00
N PRO A 109 -12.59 -13.28 -8.96
CA PRO A 109 -13.52 -12.47 -8.16
C PRO A 109 -12.81 -11.35 -7.38
N ALA A 110 -13.60 -10.35 -6.95
CA ALA A 110 -13.10 -9.29 -6.07
C ALA A 110 -12.49 -9.90 -4.79
N PRO A 111 -11.39 -9.35 -4.26
CA PRO A 111 -10.75 -9.89 -3.08
C PRO A 111 -11.65 -9.75 -1.85
N GLU A 112 -11.60 -10.72 -0.96
CA GLU A 112 -12.20 -10.61 0.36
C GLU A 112 -11.33 -9.70 1.23
N ILE A 113 -11.81 -8.50 1.50
CA ILE A 113 -11.12 -7.51 2.33
C ILE A 113 -11.74 -7.55 3.73
N PRO A 114 -10.95 -7.68 4.80
CA PRO A 114 -11.45 -7.60 6.16
C PRO A 114 -12.21 -6.29 6.41
N PRO A 115 -13.32 -6.31 7.16
CA PRO A 115 -14.03 -5.09 7.50
C PRO A 115 -13.14 -4.16 8.32
N ARG A 116 -13.29 -2.86 8.11
CA ARG A 116 -12.58 -1.82 8.83
C ARG A 116 -13.46 -0.64 9.22
N ASP A 117 -12.99 0.20 10.11
CA ASP A 117 -13.63 1.44 10.50
C ASP A 117 -12.70 2.65 10.23
N PRO A 118 -13.12 3.63 9.40
CA PRO A 118 -14.35 3.67 8.62
C PRO A 118 -14.37 2.61 7.50
N PRO A 119 -15.54 2.13 7.09
CA PRO A 119 -15.65 1.11 6.04
C PRO A 119 -15.13 1.64 4.70
N ILE A 120 -14.70 0.73 3.85
CA ILE A 120 -14.34 1.06 2.46
C ILE A 120 -15.58 1.62 1.78
N ARG A 121 -15.41 2.74 1.08
CA ARG A 121 -16.50 3.38 0.37
C ARG A 121 -16.98 2.50 -0.79
N VAL A 122 -18.28 2.24 -0.83
CA VAL A 122 -18.94 1.58 -1.95
C VAL A 122 -19.96 2.55 -2.54
N ARG A 123 -19.95 2.71 -3.87
CA ARG A 123 -20.97 3.50 -4.59
C ARG A 123 -22.06 2.56 -5.09
N LEU A 124 -23.31 2.92 -4.86
CA LEU A 124 -24.46 2.12 -5.29
C LEU A 124 -24.76 2.27 -6.78
N THR A 125 -24.36 3.37 -7.39
CA THR A 125 -24.73 3.74 -8.77
C THR A 125 -23.62 3.58 -9.80
N VAL A 126 -22.39 3.35 -9.34
CA VAL A 126 -21.22 3.19 -10.22
C VAL A 126 -20.57 1.86 -9.84
N PRO A 127 -20.36 0.94 -10.79
CA PRO A 127 -19.63 -0.29 -10.52
C PRO A 127 -18.21 0.05 -10.09
N ASP A 128 -17.68 -0.71 -9.16
CA ASP A 128 -16.28 -0.68 -8.77
C ASP A 128 -15.56 -1.96 -9.19
N CYS A 129 -14.27 -1.88 -9.27
CA CYS A 129 -13.40 -2.97 -9.66
C CYS A 129 -12.14 -2.95 -8.81
N TRP A 130 -11.62 -4.10 -8.47
CA TRP A 130 -10.32 -4.22 -7.83
C TRP A 130 -9.25 -4.56 -8.86
N LEU A 131 -8.14 -3.84 -8.78
CA LEU A 131 -6.96 -4.06 -9.60
C LEU A 131 -5.79 -4.51 -8.74
N ALA A 132 -4.96 -5.39 -9.29
CA ALA A 132 -3.60 -5.63 -8.78
C ALA A 132 -2.60 -4.93 -9.70
N LEU A 133 -1.74 -4.14 -9.11
CA LEU A 133 -0.69 -3.36 -9.78
C LEU A 133 0.68 -3.72 -9.22
#